data_de77aeb9abe57c89aa155f074cdbde7f
#
_entry.id   de77aeb9abe57c89aa155f074cdbde7f
#
_cell.length_a   1.000
_cell.length_b   1.000
_cell.length_c   1.000
_cell.angle_alpha   90.00
_cell.angle_beta   90.00
_cell.angle_gamma   90.00
#
_symmetry.space_group_name_H-M   'P 1'
#
loop_
_entity.id
_entity.type
_entity.pdbx_description
1 polymer ?
#
loop_
_entity_poly.entity_id
_entity_poly.type
_entity_poly.pdbx_seq_one_letter_code
_entity_poly.pdbx_strand_id
1 'polypeptide(L)'
;MRLAKVRNPKYIFLENVKGLLSHDGGQTFGTILSTLGECGDDVEWQVLNSKDFGVPQNRKRVFIIGHLRGRSRPKVFPITETSNATLKQLVGGSQGYRVYDPSGVSCTLASEAGDMGAKTGLYFVNQPRYGKYQGSKTSQTIRVGGDIPLVLESSFVRRLTPKECFRLQGFPDEYFERAKAVNSDSQLYKQAGNSVTVNVIYEIAKRL
;
A
#
# COMPACT_ATOMS: atom_id res chain seq x y z
N MET A 1 17.46 7.46 -15.41
CA MET A 1 18.74 8.10 -15.03
C MET A 1 19.22 9.26 -15.93
N ARG A 2 18.74 9.41 -17.18
CA ARG A 2 19.18 10.52 -18.07
C ARG A 2 19.01 11.91 -17.43
N LEU A 3 17.88 12.18 -16.76
CA LEU A 3 17.63 13.45 -16.08
C LEU A 3 18.59 13.68 -14.89
N ALA A 4 18.91 12.63 -14.12
CA ALA A 4 19.82 12.72 -13.00
C ALA A 4 21.23 13.13 -13.45
N LYS A 5 21.75 12.51 -14.52
CA LYS A 5 23.06 12.86 -15.13
C LYS A 5 23.13 14.31 -15.60
N VAL A 6 22.01 14.85 -16.11
CA VAL A 6 21.97 16.25 -16.64
C VAL A 6 21.81 17.28 -15.55
N ARG A 7 21.02 16.95 -14.51
CA ARG A 7 20.63 17.94 -13.47
C ARG A 7 21.44 17.85 -12.19
N ASN A 8 22.18 16.75 -11.97
CA ASN A 8 22.97 16.48 -10.77
C ASN A 8 22.21 16.83 -9.48
N PRO A 9 21.02 16.23 -9.25
CA PRO A 9 20.22 16.56 -8.08
C PRO A 9 20.97 16.18 -6.81
N LYS A 10 20.75 16.93 -5.74
CA LYS A 10 21.36 16.66 -4.42
C LYS A 10 20.95 15.27 -3.88
N TYR A 11 19.70 14.89 -4.15
CA TYR A 11 19.13 13.61 -3.75
C TYR A 11 18.35 12.98 -4.91
N ILE A 12 18.43 11.66 -5.02
CA ILE A 12 17.57 10.83 -5.87
C ILE A 12 16.77 9.93 -4.94
N PHE A 13 15.45 10.02 -4.99
CA PHE A 13 14.55 9.20 -4.19
C PHE A 13 13.75 8.28 -5.09
N LEU A 14 13.89 6.96 -4.89
CA LEU A 14 13.18 5.93 -5.64
C LEU A 14 12.39 5.03 -4.70
N GLU A 15 11.22 4.60 -5.15
CA GLU A 15 10.38 3.61 -4.48
C GLU A 15 10.00 2.48 -5.43
N ASN A 16 9.91 1.28 -4.89
CA ASN A 16 9.40 0.15 -5.67
C ASN A 16 8.79 -0.93 -4.76
N VAL A 17 8.11 -1.90 -5.36
CA VAL A 17 7.63 -3.08 -4.67
C VAL A 17 8.79 -3.94 -4.16
N LYS A 18 8.59 -4.65 -3.04
CA LYS A 18 9.64 -5.54 -2.48
C LYS A 18 10.13 -6.57 -3.49
N GLY A 19 9.29 -7.01 -4.43
CA GLY A 19 9.66 -7.96 -5.49
C GLY A 19 10.80 -7.51 -6.38
N LEU A 20 11.11 -6.20 -6.44
CA LEU A 20 12.28 -5.68 -7.16
C LEU A 20 13.59 -6.34 -6.71
N LEU A 21 13.72 -6.67 -5.43
CA LEU A 21 14.95 -7.25 -4.86
C LEU A 21 15.27 -8.65 -5.39
N SER A 22 14.25 -9.39 -5.83
CA SER A 22 14.37 -10.74 -6.40
C SER A 22 14.08 -10.80 -7.89
N HIS A 23 13.71 -9.68 -8.51
CA HIS A 23 13.41 -9.62 -9.94
C HIS A 23 14.65 -9.96 -10.76
N ASP A 24 14.48 -10.90 -11.71
CA ASP A 24 15.57 -11.39 -12.55
C ASP A 24 16.80 -11.83 -11.72
N GLY A 25 16.55 -12.65 -10.68
CA GLY A 25 17.63 -13.11 -9.79
C GLY A 25 18.35 -11.99 -9.02
N GLY A 26 17.78 -10.78 -8.93
CA GLY A 26 18.38 -9.61 -8.30
C GLY A 26 19.14 -8.69 -9.28
N GLN A 27 19.27 -9.07 -10.54
CA GLN A 27 20.04 -8.30 -11.55
C GLN A 27 19.44 -6.91 -11.78
N THR A 28 18.10 -6.81 -11.83
CA THR A 28 17.40 -5.52 -11.99
C THR A 28 17.74 -4.55 -10.86
N PHE A 29 17.73 -5.03 -9.62
CA PHE A 29 18.08 -4.21 -8.46
C PHE A 29 19.55 -3.80 -8.50
N GLY A 30 20.46 -4.74 -8.79
CA GLY A 30 21.90 -4.48 -8.98
C GLY A 30 22.15 -3.41 -10.04
N THR A 31 21.47 -3.49 -11.19
CA THR A 31 21.56 -2.49 -12.26
C THR A 31 21.16 -1.10 -11.80
N ILE A 32 20.08 -0.99 -11.00
CA ILE A 32 19.65 0.31 -10.44
C ILE A 32 20.75 0.90 -9.55
N LEU A 33 21.31 0.09 -8.64
CA LEU A 33 22.37 0.55 -7.72
C LEU A 33 23.62 0.97 -8.46
N SER A 34 24.10 0.16 -9.44
CA SER A 34 25.26 0.48 -10.28
C SER A 34 25.05 1.77 -11.06
N THR A 35 23.87 1.94 -11.68
CA THR A 35 23.55 3.15 -12.46
C THR A 35 23.54 4.41 -11.59
N LEU A 36 23.04 4.33 -10.35
CA LEU A 36 23.13 5.45 -9.39
C LEU A 36 24.59 5.75 -9.04
N GLY A 37 25.41 4.71 -8.76
CA GLY A 37 26.84 4.87 -8.51
C GLY A 37 27.59 5.52 -9.66
N GLU A 38 27.27 5.17 -10.92
CA GLU A 38 27.81 5.79 -12.14
C GLU A 38 27.36 7.25 -12.32
N CYS A 39 26.19 7.62 -11.78
CA CYS A 39 25.73 9.00 -11.75
C CYS A 39 26.46 9.86 -10.70
N GLY A 40 27.36 9.27 -9.91
CA GLY A 40 28.09 9.96 -8.87
C GLY A 40 27.39 9.97 -7.51
N ASP A 41 26.42 9.07 -7.31
CA ASP A 41 25.70 8.95 -6.06
C ASP A 41 26.31 7.87 -5.14
N ASP A 42 26.28 8.11 -3.83
CA ASP A 42 26.33 7.08 -2.82
C ASP A 42 24.91 6.63 -2.51
N VAL A 43 24.70 5.32 -2.45
CA VAL A 43 23.35 4.76 -2.38
C VAL A 43 23.12 4.05 -1.05
N GLU A 44 22.00 4.37 -0.42
CA GLU A 44 21.47 3.62 0.70
C GLU A 44 20.02 3.17 0.40
N TRP A 45 19.60 2.05 0.98
CA TRP A 45 18.27 1.53 0.76
C TRP A 45 17.78 0.72 1.96
N GLN A 46 16.44 0.64 2.08
CA GLN A 46 15.78 -0.19 3.09
C GLN A 46 14.39 -0.63 2.61
N VAL A 47 13.95 -1.82 3.08
CA VAL A 47 12.55 -2.23 2.95
C VAL A 47 11.80 -1.77 4.19
N LEU A 48 10.81 -0.91 3.99
CA LEU A 48 9.93 -0.42 5.06
C LEU A 48 8.51 -0.96 4.87
N ASN A 49 7.79 -1.15 5.97
CA ASN A 49 6.41 -1.59 5.96
C ASN A 49 5.50 -0.50 6.52
N SER A 50 4.50 -0.07 5.78
CA SER A 50 3.59 1.02 6.16
C SER A 50 2.95 0.82 7.54
N LYS A 51 2.69 -0.43 7.95
CA LYS A 51 2.12 -0.74 9.28
C LYS A 51 2.98 -0.26 10.44
N ASP A 52 4.29 -0.13 10.22
CA ASP A 52 5.26 0.30 11.23
C ASP A 52 5.29 1.83 11.39
N PHE A 53 4.53 2.56 10.56
CA PHE A 53 4.47 4.02 10.49
C PHE A 53 3.07 4.59 10.78
N GLY A 54 2.30 3.92 11.64
CA GLY A 54 1.02 4.42 12.15
C GLY A 54 -0.18 4.28 11.21
N VAL A 55 -0.04 3.60 10.06
CA VAL A 55 -1.19 3.24 9.22
C VAL A 55 -1.45 1.73 9.27
N PRO A 56 -2.70 1.28 9.40
CA PRO A 56 -3.00 -0.15 9.55
C PRO A 56 -2.97 -0.89 8.20
N GLN A 57 -1.83 -0.81 7.48
CA GLN A 57 -1.67 -1.45 6.18
C GLN A 57 -0.35 -2.24 6.10
N ASN A 58 -0.44 -3.54 5.82
CA ASN A 58 0.73 -4.38 5.55
C ASN A 58 1.22 -4.15 4.11
N ARG A 59 2.02 -3.07 3.90
CA ARG A 59 2.54 -2.66 2.59
C ARG A 59 4.06 -2.51 2.67
N LYS A 60 4.78 -3.54 2.20
CA LYS A 60 6.24 -3.51 2.13
C LYS A 60 6.70 -2.88 0.82
N ARG A 61 7.60 -1.90 0.91
CA ARG A 61 8.22 -1.22 -0.23
C ARG A 61 9.72 -1.09 -0.01
N VAL A 62 10.50 -1.16 -1.09
CA VAL A 62 11.91 -0.81 -1.06
C VAL A 62 12.04 0.68 -1.37
N PHE A 63 12.77 1.37 -0.52
CA PHE A 63 13.13 2.78 -0.69
C PHE A 63 14.62 2.87 -0.94
N ILE A 64 15.01 3.62 -1.96
CA ILE A 64 16.40 3.77 -2.38
C ILE A 64 16.69 5.26 -2.45
N ILE A 65 17.77 5.68 -1.83
CA ILE A 65 18.20 7.08 -1.80
C ILE A 65 19.60 7.15 -2.37
N GLY A 66 19.74 7.87 -3.48
CA GLY A 66 21.02 8.30 -4.03
C GLY A 66 21.38 9.66 -3.49
N HIS A 67 22.60 9.82 -3.07
CA HIS A 67 23.17 11.08 -2.58
C HIS A 67 24.35 11.48 -3.44
N LEU A 68 24.37 12.70 -3.91
CA LEU A 68 25.50 13.21 -4.69
C LEU A 68 26.79 13.21 -3.84
N ARG A 69 27.84 12.54 -4.31
CA ARG A 69 29.14 12.43 -3.61
C ARG A 69 29.77 13.79 -3.32
N GLY A 70 30.67 13.79 -2.34
CA GLY A 70 31.45 14.97 -1.98
C GLY A 70 30.76 15.92 -1.00
N ARG A 71 29.61 15.56 -0.46
CA ARG A 71 28.90 16.33 0.58
C ARG A 71 28.77 15.52 1.86
N SER A 72 29.12 16.11 3.00
CA SER A 72 28.82 15.52 4.31
C SER A 72 27.32 15.48 4.55
N ARG A 73 26.83 14.35 5.06
CA ARG A 73 25.39 14.15 5.29
C ARG A 73 25.13 13.07 6.35
N PRO A 74 24.05 13.14 7.10
CA PRO A 74 23.62 12.04 7.95
C PRO A 74 23.14 10.85 7.09
N LYS A 75 23.23 9.64 7.63
CA LYS A 75 22.60 8.47 7.06
C LYS A 75 21.09 8.54 7.26
N VAL A 76 20.34 8.22 6.22
CA VAL A 76 18.87 8.13 6.29
C VAL A 76 18.43 6.79 6.86
N PHE A 77 19.08 5.71 6.48
CA PHE A 77 18.82 4.36 6.97
C PHE A 77 19.90 3.87 7.94
N PRO A 78 19.56 2.98 8.89
CA PRO A 78 18.26 2.31 9.06
C PRO A 78 17.22 3.16 9.79
N ILE A 79 15.94 2.94 9.43
CA ILE A 79 14.77 3.38 10.19
C ILE A 79 14.22 2.15 10.92
N THR A 80 14.12 2.21 12.25
CA THR A 80 13.79 1.06 13.11
C THR A 80 12.40 1.16 13.74
N GLU A 81 11.42 1.68 13.01
CA GLU A 81 10.03 1.66 13.43
C GLU A 81 9.48 0.23 13.39
N THR A 82 8.73 -0.18 14.39
CA THR A 82 8.14 -1.52 14.47
C THR A 82 6.71 -1.47 14.98
N SER A 83 5.86 -2.34 14.46
CA SER A 83 4.49 -2.54 14.92
C SER A 83 4.19 -4.03 15.04
N ASN A 84 3.58 -4.41 16.15
CA ASN A 84 3.10 -5.78 16.38
C ASN A 84 1.77 -6.08 15.65
N ALA A 85 1.19 -5.11 14.97
CA ALA A 85 -0.05 -5.29 14.23
C ALA A 85 0.10 -6.32 13.10
N THR A 86 -0.82 -7.27 13.02
CA THR A 86 -0.79 -8.38 12.07
C THR A 86 -1.99 -8.37 11.14
N LEU A 87 -1.79 -8.89 9.93
CA LEU A 87 -2.86 -9.15 8.98
C LEU A 87 -3.63 -10.40 9.46
N LYS A 88 -4.94 -10.26 9.69
CA LYS A 88 -5.80 -11.37 10.08
C LYS A 88 -6.67 -11.78 8.89
N GLN A 89 -6.33 -12.88 8.25
CA GLN A 89 -7.08 -13.44 7.13
C GLN A 89 -8.05 -14.49 7.66
N LEU A 90 -9.35 -14.33 7.35
CA LEU A 90 -10.41 -15.25 7.74
C LEU A 90 -10.70 -16.30 6.68
N VAL A 91 -10.69 -15.89 5.40
CA VAL A 91 -10.93 -16.77 4.26
C VAL A 91 -9.78 -16.66 3.27
N GLY A 92 -9.23 -17.80 2.84
CA GLY A 92 -8.18 -17.91 1.84
C GLY A 92 -8.69 -17.76 0.41
N GLY A 93 -7.83 -18.11 -0.58
CA GLY A 93 -8.16 -18.07 -2.00
C GLY A 93 -7.31 -17.08 -2.79
N SER A 94 -7.73 -16.77 -4.04
CA SER A 94 -7.06 -15.74 -4.84
C SER A 94 -7.25 -14.36 -4.21
N GLN A 95 -6.35 -13.42 -4.51
CA GLN A 95 -6.24 -12.14 -3.79
C GLN A 95 -7.57 -11.35 -3.73
N GLY A 96 -8.38 -11.36 -4.77
CA GLY A 96 -9.66 -10.63 -4.82
C GLY A 96 -10.77 -11.23 -3.95
N TYR A 97 -10.65 -12.48 -3.54
CA TYR A 97 -11.67 -13.22 -2.78
C TYR A 97 -11.28 -13.49 -1.32
N ARG A 98 -10.09 -13.07 -0.90
CA ARG A 98 -9.68 -13.19 0.50
C ARG A 98 -10.50 -12.28 1.38
N VAL A 99 -10.94 -12.81 2.52
CA VAL A 99 -11.67 -12.04 3.53
C VAL A 99 -10.78 -11.80 4.73
N TYR A 100 -10.75 -10.57 5.21
CA TYR A 100 -9.91 -10.13 6.31
C TYR A 100 -10.75 -9.62 7.48
N ASP A 101 -10.24 -9.85 8.68
CA ASP A 101 -10.78 -9.30 9.91
C ASP A 101 -10.40 -7.82 10.02
N PRO A 102 -11.39 -6.91 10.20
CA PRO A 102 -11.12 -5.48 10.32
C PRO A 102 -10.35 -5.08 11.59
N SER A 103 -10.24 -6.00 12.57
CA SER A 103 -9.40 -5.77 13.77
C SER A 103 -7.91 -5.93 13.51
N GLY A 104 -7.52 -6.51 12.34
CA GLY A 104 -6.13 -6.61 11.90
C GLY A 104 -5.73 -5.44 10.99
N VAL A 105 -4.48 -5.45 10.52
CA VAL A 105 -4.05 -4.52 9.47
C VAL A 105 -4.64 -4.94 8.12
N SER A 106 -4.81 -3.98 7.21
CA SER A 106 -5.27 -4.26 5.85
C SER A 106 -4.18 -4.92 5.01
N CYS A 107 -4.58 -5.64 3.97
CA CYS A 107 -3.64 -6.07 2.93
C CYS A 107 -3.15 -4.87 2.09
N THR A 108 -2.11 -5.10 1.30
CA THR A 108 -1.59 -4.09 0.35
C THR A 108 -2.67 -3.69 -0.66
N LEU A 109 -2.90 -2.38 -0.80
CA LEU A 109 -3.75 -1.84 -1.85
C LEU A 109 -3.12 -2.08 -3.23
N ALA A 110 -3.91 -2.57 -4.17
CA ALA A 110 -3.50 -2.73 -5.57
C ALA A 110 -4.04 -1.57 -6.42
N SER A 111 -3.31 -1.20 -7.47
CA SER A 111 -3.71 -0.12 -8.39
C SER A 111 -4.98 -0.41 -9.19
N GLU A 112 -5.35 -1.69 -9.32
CA GLU A 112 -6.55 -2.15 -10.05
C GLU A 112 -7.72 -2.46 -9.09
N ALA A 113 -7.73 -1.89 -7.90
CA ALA A 113 -8.74 -2.15 -6.87
C ALA A 113 -10.18 -1.73 -7.26
N GLY A 114 -10.32 -0.88 -8.28
CA GLY A 114 -11.61 -0.40 -8.78
C GLY A 114 -12.34 -1.33 -9.72
N ASP A 115 -11.68 -2.34 -10.29
CA ASP A 115 -12.31 -3.32 -11.17
C ASP A 115 -13.03 -4.43 -10.38
N MET A 116 -13.91 -5.17 -11.08
CA MET A 116 -14.79 -6.20 -10.51
C MET A 116 -14.07 -7.26 -9.66
N GLY A 117 -12.77 -7.37 -9.76
CA GLY A 117 -11.93 -8.32 -9.02
C GLY A 117 -11.30 -7.79 -7.74
N ALA A 118 -11.64 -6.59 -7.25
CA ALA A 118 -11.17 -6.03 -5.96
C ALA A 118 -9.89 -6.68 -5.41
N LYS A 119 -8.76 -6.48 -6.09
CA LYS A 119 -7.47 -7.09 -5.69
C LYS A 119 -6.98 -6.65 -4.29
N THR A 120 -7.71 -5.76 -3.62
CA THR A 120 -7.46 -5.32 -2.23
C THR A 120 -8.07 -6.24 -1.17
N GLY A 121 -8.81 -7.29 -1.56
CA GLY A 121 -9.51 -8.16 -0.62
C GLY A 121 -10.82 -7.59 -0.07
N LEU A 122 -11.52 -8.42 0.68
CA LEU A 122 -12.81 -8.13 1.29
C LEU A 122 -12.66 -8.03 2.81
N TYR A 123 -13.53 -7.24 3.45
CA TYR A 123 -13.47 -7.02 4.89
C TYR A 123 -14.81 -7.32 5.55
N PHE A 124 -14.72 -7.94 6.70
CA PHE A 124 -15.84 -8.28 7.53
C PHE A 124 -16.42 -7.02 8.18
N VAL A 125 -17.75 -6.87 8.22
CA VAL A 125 -18.42 -5.71 8.86
C VAL A 125 -19.61 -6.18 9.68
N ASN A 126 -19.64 -5.79 10.94
CA ASN A 126 -20.70 -6.20 11.88
C ASN A 126 -21.95 -5.34 11.82
N GLN A 127 -21.96 -4.22 11.06
CA GLN A 127 -23.12 -3.34 10.93
C GLN A 127 -23.23 -2.74 9.53
N PRO A 128 -24.45 -2.63 8.95
CA PRO A 128 -24.69 -1.93 7.70
C PRO A 128 -24.45 -0.43 7.89
N ARG A 129 -23.44 0.12 7.17
CA ARG A 129 -23.21 1.58 7.15
C ARG A 129 -24.12 2.32 6.17
N TYR A 130 -24.92 1.62 5.38
CA TYR A 130 -25.78 2.22 4.36
C TYR A 130 -27.18 1.59 4.37
N GLY A 131 -28.18 2.42 4.64
CA GLY A 131 -29.59 2.19 4.34
C GLY A 131 -30.24 0.99 5.03
N LYS A 132 -31.51 1.12 5.36
CA LYS A 132 -32.36 -0.01 5.75
C LYS A 132 -32.39 -1.03 4.62
N TYR A 133 -31.53 -2.06 4.70
CA TYR A 133 -31.73 -3.25 3.89
C TYR A 133 -32.97 -3.96 4.46
N GLN A 134 -34.08 -3.91 3.75
CA GLN A 134 -35.21 -4.79 4.01
C GLN A 134 -34.82 -6.19 3.51
N GLY A 135 -33.92 -6.86 4.22
CA GLY A 135 -33.55 -8.24 3.97
C GLY A 135 -34.61 -9.17 4.56
N SER A 136 -34.99 -10.20 3.81
CA SER A 136 -35.74 -11.33 4.31
C SER A 136 -34.98 -11.98 5.49
N LYS A 137 -35.73 -12.57 6.44
CA LYS A 137 -35.21 -13.22 7.67
C LYS A 137 -34.30 -14.47 7.42
N THR A 138 -33.88 -14.71 6.22
CA THR A 138 -32.97 -15.79 5.83
C THR A 138 -31.61 -15.22 5.47
N SER A 139 -30.57 -15.60 6.21
CA SER A 139 -29.19 -15.24 5.87
C SER A 139 -28.82 -15.74 4.48
N GLN A 140 -28.32 -14.84 3.63
CA GLN A 140 -27.79 -15.25 2.33
C GLN A 140 -26.43 -15.93 2.54
N THR A 141 -26.27 -17.11 2.00
CA THR A 141 -24.98 -17.82 1.96
C THR A 141 -24.06 -17.12 0.97
N ILE A 142 -22.97 -16.52 1.43
CA ILE A 142 -21.93 -15.96 0.57
C ILE A 142 -21.02 -17.12 0.16
N ARG A 143 -21.05 -17.50 -1.11
CA ARG A 143 -20.08 -18.43 -1.69
C ARG A 143 -18.86 -17.67 -2.16
N VAL A 144 -17.72 -17.90 -1.52
CA VAL A 144 -16.42 -17.41 -1.95
C VAL A 144 -15.68 -18.60 -2.53
N GLY A 145 -15.57 -18.67 -3.84
CA GLY A 145 -14.79 -19.61 -4.65
C GLY A 145 -14.39 -20.94 -3.98
N GLY A 146 -15.32 -21.90 -3.89
CA GLY A 146 -15.12 -23.19 -3.21
C GLY A 146 -16.10 -23.35 -2.03
N ASP A 147 -16.59 -24.56 -1.83
CA ASP A 147 -17.74 -25.00 -1.05
C ASP A 147 -17.80 -24.70 0.47
N ILE A 148 -17.37 -23.54 0.93
CA ILE A 148 -17.52 -23.16 2.34
C ILE A 148 -18.66 -22.13 2.48
N PRO A 149 -19.83 -22.52 3.01
CA PRO A 149 -20.88 -21.56 3.34
C PRO A 149 -20.48 -20.79 4.60
N LEU A 150 -20.27 -19.47 4.46
CA LEU A 150 -20.14 -18.58 5.61
C LEU A 150 -21.55 -18.11 6.00
N VAL A 151 -22.15 -18.73 7.02
CA VAL A 151 -23.43 -18.29 7.59
C VAL A 151 -23.10 -17.42 8.81
N LEU A 152 -23.37 -16.11 8.72
CA LEU A 152 -23.18 -15.20 9.83
C LEU A 152 -24.43 -14.32 9.97
N GLU A 153 -25.13 -14.50 11.08
CA GLU A 153 -26.23 -13.62 11.45
C GLU A 153 -25.74 -12.17 11.57
N SER A 154 -26.37 -11.27 10.80
CA SER A 154 -26.12 -9.81 10.80
C SER A 154 -24.74 -9.27 10.38
N SER A 155 -23.89 -10.08 9.79
CA SER A 155 -22.59 -9.65 9.28
C SER A 155 -22.50 -9.74 7.76
N PHE A 156 -21.80 -8.81 7.12
CA PHE A 156 -21.56 -8.88 5.68
C PHE A 156 -20.12 -8.52 5.34
N VAL A 157 -19.74 -8.92 4.14
CA VAL A 157 -18.39 -8.74 3.62
C VAL A 157 -18.45 -7.65 2.53
N ARG A 158 -17.56 -6.66 2.61
CA ARG A 158 -17.47 -5.57 1.64
C ARG A 158 -16.04 -5.23 1.27
N ARG A 159 -15.90 -4.52 0.18
CA ARG A 159 -14.65 -3.84 -0.18
C ARG A 159 -14.46 -2.57 0.66
N LEU A 160 -13.21 -2.13 0.77
CA LEU A 160 -12.92 -0.79 1.25
C LEU A 160 -13.47 0.25 0.28
N THR A 161 -13.93 1.37 0.79
CA THR A 161 -14.28 2.54 -0.02
C THR A 161 -13.01 3.26 -0.52
N PRO A 162 -13.07 4.06 -1.59
CA PRO A 162 -11.93 4.87 -2.03
C PRO A 162 -11.38 5.75 -0.91
N LYS A 163 -12.23 6.33 -0.09
CA LYS A 163 -11.83 7.17 1.05
C LYS A 163 -11.03 6.38 2.10
N GLU A 164 -11.47 5.17 2.42
CA GLU A 164 -10.72 4.28 3.32
C GLU A 164 -9.36 3.90 2.73
N CYS A 165 -9.28 3.70 1.42
CA CYS A 165 -8.00 3.45 0.74
C CYS A 165 -7.03 4.64 0.83
N PHE A 166 -7.52 5.88 0.70
CA PHE A 166 -6.71 7.08 0.90
C PHE A 166 -6.21 7.19 2.34
N ARG A 167 -7.09 6.95 3.33
CA ARG A 167 -6.71 6.93 4.75
C ARG A 167 -5.65 5.87 5.07
N LEU A 168 -5.71 4.69 4.44
CA LEU A 168 -4.70 3.64 4.57
C LEU A 168 -3.33 4.04 3.98
N GLN A 169 -3.29 5.04 3.11
CA GLN A 169 -2.04 5.63 2.62
C GLN A 169 -1.59 6.84 3.45
N GLY A 170 -2.35 7.20 4.50
CA GLY A 170 -2.02 8.32 5.38
C GLY A 170 -2.42 9.69 4.82
N PHE A 171 -3.24 9.74 3.77
CA PHE A 171 -3.75 11.03 3.26
C PHE A 171 -4.82 11.59 4.19
N PRO A 172 -4.77 12.89 4.52
CA PRO A 172 -5.87 13.62 5.13
C PRO A 172 -7.13 13.60 4.26
N ASP A 173 -8.31 13.63 4.88
CA ASP A 173 -9.59 13.53 4.18
C ASP A 173 -9.80 14.64 3.13
N GLU A 174 -9.25 15.84 3.37
CA GLU A 174 -9.35 16.95 2.42
C GLU A 174 -8.74 16.65 1.04
N TYR A 175 -7.67 15.87 0.98
CA TYR A 175 -7.06 15.44 -0.29
C TYR A 175 -7.98 14.49 -1.04
N PHE A 176 -8.64 13.60 -0.33
CA PHE A 176 -9.64 12.72 -0.92
C PHE A 176 -10.83 13.52 -1.48
N GLU A 177 -11.37 14.47 -0.72
CA GLU A 177 -12.53 15.26 -1.17
C GLU A 177 -12.20 16.09 -2.43
N ARG A 178 -11.00 16.69 -2.49
CA ARG A 178 -10.53 17.38 -3.70
C ARG A 178 -10.38 16.43 -4.89
N ALA A 179 -9.80 15.25 -4.69
CA ALA A 179 -9.63 14.25 -5.74
C ALA A 179 -10.99 13.72 -6.22
N LYS A 180 -11.94 13.49 -5.30
CA LYS A 180 -13.29 12.99 -5.60
C LYS A 180 -14.10 13.95 -6.48
N ALA A 181 -13.89 15.25 -6.34
CA ALA A 181 -14.60 16.25 -7.13
C ALA A 181 -14.36 16.12 -8.65
N VAL A 182 -13.25 15.51 -9.06
CA VAL A 182 -12.79 15.46 -10.46
C VAL A 182 -12.44 14.05 -10.95
N ASN A 183 -12.62 13.01 -10.12
CA ASN A 183 -12.28 11.64 -10.48
C ASN A 183 -13.42 10.65 -10.18
N SER A 184 -13.49 9.60 -10.99
CA SER A 184 -14.37 8.45 -10.71
C SER A 184 -13.79 7.59 -9.56
N ASP A 185 -14.63 6.76 -8.93
CA ASP A 185 -14.21 5.83 -7.88
C ASP A 185 -13.09 4.88 -8.37
N SER A 186 -13.15 4.41 -9.62
CA SER A 186 -12.11 3.57 -10.22
C SER A 186 -10.76 4.29 -10.25
N GLN A 187 -10.73 5.56 -10.65
CA GLN A 187 -9.50 6.37 -10.66
C GLN A 187 -9.00 6.64 -9.24
N LEU A 188 -9.88 6.87 -8.28
CA LEU A 188 -9.51 7.07 -6.87
C LEU A 188 -8.86 5.80 -6.28
N TYR A 189 -9.41 4.61 -6.55
CA TYR A 189 -8.76 3.34 -6.16
C TYR A 189 -7.38 3.19 -6.78
N LYS A 190 -7.25 3.50 -8.08
CA LYS A 190 -5.98 3.46 -8.81
C LYS A 190 -4.94 4.42 -8.21
N GLN A 191 -5.36 5.64 -7.88
CA GLN A 191 -4.51 6.64 -7.23
C GLN A 191 -4.03 6.15 -5.86
N ALA A 192 -4.94 5.66 -5.00
CA ALA A 192 -4.59 5.13 -3.70
C ALA A 192 -3.62 3.93 -3.79
N GLY A 193 -3.86 3.00 -4.73
CA GLY A 193 -3.02 1.83 -4.93
C GLY A 193 -1.61 2.15 -5.44
N ASN A 194 -1.49 3.16 -6.32
CA ASN A 194 -0.22 3.60 -6.88
C ASN A 194 0.54 4.59 -5.99
N SER A 195 -0.13 5.15 -4.97
CA SER A 195 0.51 6.12 -4.08
C SER A 195 1.50 5.46 -3.12
N VAL A 196 2.36 6.27 -2.53
CA VAL A 196 3.25 5.90 -1.44
C VAL A 196 2.64 6.35 -0.11
N THR A 197 2.84 5.57 0.94
CA THR A 197 2.32 5.92 2.27
C THR A 197 2.98 7.20 2.80
N VAL A 198 2.18 8.23 3.04
CA VAL A 198 2.62 9.57 3.43
C VAL A 198 3.52 9.53 4.67
N ASN A 199 3.13 8.76 5.71
CA ASN A 199 3.88 8.65 6.95
C ASN A 199 5.30 8.11 6.74
N VAL A 200 5.47 7.13 5.84
CA VAL A 200 6.79 6.57 5.53
C VAL A 200 7.68 7.63 4.86
N ILE A 201 7.12 8.35 3.87
CA ILE A 201 7.85 9.42 3.18
C ILE A 201 8.23 10.54 4.15
N TYR A 202 7.34 10.90 5.06
CA TYR A 202 7.60 11.91 6.08
C TYR A 202 8.79 11.54 6.98
N GLU A 203 8.84 10.29 7.46
CA GLU A 203 9.96 9.82 8.30
C GLU A 203 11.30 9.75 7.53
N ILE A 204 11.27 9.42 6.25
CA ILE A 204 12.46 9.47 5.40
C ILE A 204 12.88 10.94 5.18
N ALA A 205 11.94 11.82 4.83
CA ALA A 205 12.21 13.22 4.52
C ALA A 205 12.82 14.00 5.69
N LYS A 206 12.46 13.68 6.94
CA LYS A 206 13.06 14.27 8.14
C LYS A 206 14.56 14.05 8.26
N ARG A 207 15.10 13.04 7.57
CA ARG A 207 16.50 12.60 7.66
C ARG A 207 17.34 13.02 6.45
N LEU A 208 16.72 13.63 5.42
CA LEU A 208 17.38 14.20 4.25
C LEU A 208 17.84 15.64 4.51
#